data_1d770ddd39fa3c338c368b6d9e53aa5a
#
_entry.id   1d770ddd39fa3c338c368b6d9e53aa5a
#
_cell.length_a   1.000
_cell.length_b   1.000
_cell.length_c   1.000
_cell.angle_alpha   90.00
_cell.angle_beta   90.00
_cell.angle_gamma   90.00
#
_symmetry.space_group_name_H-M   'P 1'
#
loop_
_entity.id
_entity.type
_entity.pdbx_description
1 polymer ?
#
loop_
_entity_poly.entity_id
_entity_poly.type
_entity_poly.pdbx_seq_one_letter_code
_entity_poly.pdbx_strand_id
1 'polypeptide(L)'
;MKLNNFIKQLKAIPLAQRVALGLMLVSIFVVTFNSVYSMINQQLIKTMTVGAEVTDVVYSDYGFIQAEESLITPKTSGTVELAVDEGTRAPKNHEIFSVTTTNDDGESKTEPYYAPISGVVSYHIDGYENMSDIDEIKDLDFRGIYEDTFTEGGETNADKDAVAGEVYAKVIDNLKRAYIYMSCTTEDNSFFDEEGDTFRIRFPELNEQTTGTVEEITSQGDSRIFCKIALGPVSETFLTNRVVQAELYEVQTATLDLSKDSLVYSDGEAGVYIVSGGIVSWQAVKVLDESAGRVECETLPEGTVIVLTPNRVEPGDVVKGS
;
A
#
# COMPACT_ATOMS: atom_id res chain seq x y z
N MET A 1 -40.06 42.34 -46.35
CA MET A 1 -41.46 41.93 -46.56
C MET A 1 -41.99 40.92 -45.54
N LYS A 2 -41.21 39.98 -45.02
CA LYS A 2 -41.68 38.95 -44.06
C LYS A 2 -41.93 39.45 -42.63
N LEU A 3 -41.21 40.49 -42.16
CA LEU A 3 -41.31 40.98 -40.76
C LEU A 3 -42.64 41.76 -40.55
N ASN A 4 -43.11 42.56 -41.53
CA ASN A 4 -44.36 43.31 -41.44
C ASN A 4 -45.60 42.40 -41.40
N ASN A 5 -45.56 41.26 -42.08
CA ASN A 5 -46.65 40.29 -42.03
C ASN A 5 -46.68 39.52 -40.66
N PHE A 6 -45.52 39.24 -40.07
CA PHE A 6 -45.44 38.63 -38.75
C PHE A 6 -45.99 39.56 -37.64
N ILE A 7 -45.68 40.88 -37.72
CA ILE A 7 -46.21 41.89 -36.78
C ILE A 7 -47.72 42.03 -36.90
N LYS A 8 -48.27 41.95 -38.11
CA LYS A 8 -49.75 42.00 -38.36
C LYS A 8 -50.46 40.77 -37.81
N GLN A 9 -49.87 39.56 -37.93
CA GLN A 9 -50.43 38.36 -37.36
C GLN A 9 -50.36 38.34 -35.81
N LEU A 10 -49.32 38.88 -35.23
CA LEU A 10 -49.22 39.09 -33.80
C LEU A 10 -50.25 40.00 -33.21
N LYS A 11 -50.62 41.05 -33.97
CA LYS A 11 -51.70 42.03 -33.61
C LYS A 11 -53.10 41.45 -33.69
N ALA A 12 -53.32 40.33 -34.36
CA ALA A 12 -54.63 39.69 -34.49
C ALA A 12 -54.91 38.71 -33.29
N ILE A 13 -53.92 38.41 -32.48
CA ILE A 13 -54.05 37.52 -31.31
C ILE A 13 -54.62 38.33 -30.12
N PRO A 14 -55.51 37.73 -29.28
CA PRO A 14 -56.00 38.37 -28.04
C PRO A 14 -54.90 38.77 -27.11
N LEU A 15 -55.04 39.88 -26.38
CA LEU A 15 -54.01 40.45 -25.51
C LEU A 15 -53.50 39.41 -24.51
N ALA A 16 -54.37 38.58 -23.89
CA ALA A 16 -54.00 37.51 -22.94
C ALA A 16 -53.07 36.49 -23.57
N GLN A 17 -53.29 36.08 -24.82
CA GLN A 17 -52.48 35.16 -25.55
C GLN A 17 -51.09 35.73 -25.93
N ARG A 18 -51.01 37.01 -26.22
CA ARG A 18 -49.73 37.70 -26.46
C ARG A 18 -48.90 37.79 -25.22
N VAL A 19 -49.52 38.08 -24.07
CA VAL A 19 -48.83 38.06 -22.74
C VAL A 19 -48.34 36.66 -22.41
N ALA A 20 -49.17 35.64 -22.61
CA ALA A 20 -48.77 34.23 -22.38
C ALA A 20 -47.61 33.81 -23.30
N LEU A 21 -47.65 34.18 -24.59
CA LEU A 21 -46.56 33.92 -25.53
C LEU A 21 -45.25 34.64 -25.14
N GLY A 22 -45.37 35.90 -24.70
CA GLY A 22 -44.24 36.66 -24.18
C GLY A 22 -43.61 36.04 -22.95
N LEU A 23 -44.41 35.61 -21.97
CA LEU A 23 -43.94 34.92 -20.79
C LEU A 23 -43.27 33.58 -21.14
N MET A 24 -43.82 32.82 -22.08
CA MET A 24 -43.23 31.59 -22.56
C MET A 24 -41.86 31.80 -23.21
N LEU A 25 -41.73 32.85 -24.07
CA LEU A 25 -40.45 33.19 -24.70
C LEU A 25 -39.40 33.63 -23.68
N VAL A 26 -39.81 34.44 -22.68
CA VAL A 26 -38.92 34.84 -21.57
C VAL A 26 -38.49 33.61 -20.76
N SER A 27 -39.42 32.70 -20.45
CA SER A 27 -39.11 31.46 -19.73
C SER A 27 -38.11 30.58 -20.52
N ILE A 28 -38.32 30.38 -21.80
CA ILE A 28 -37.40 29.64 -22.68
C ILE A 28 -36.03 30.34 -22.72
N PHE A 29 -36.00 31.66 -22.83
CA PHE A 29 -34.75 32.43 -22.84
C PHE A 29 -33.99 32.27 -21.52
N VAL A 30 -34.67 32.35 -20.36
CA VAL A 30 -34.05 32.18 -19.05
C VAL A 30 -33.48 30.74 -18.90
N VAL A 31 -34.25 29.73 -19.30
CA VAL A 31 -33.81 28.32 -19.23
C VAL A 31 -32.59 28.08 -20.14
N THR A 32 -32.65 28.55 -21.40
CA THR A 32 -31.51 28.38 -22.32
C THR A 32 -30.29 29.16 -21.88
N PHE A 33 -30.47 30.41 -21.40
CA PHE A 33 -29.39 31.23 -20.90
C PHE A 33 -28.70 30.55 -19.67
N ASN A 34 -29.49 30.07 -18.70
CA ASN A 34 -28.95 29.36 -17.56
C ASN A 34 -28.23 28.06 -17.96
N SER A 35 -28.77 27.30 -18.92
CA SER A 35 -28.11 26.08 -19.43
C SER A 35 -26.76 26.39 -20.11
N VAL A 36 -26.72 27.42 -20.95
CA VAL A 36 -25.48 27.85 -21.62
C VAL A 36 -24.49 28.41 -20.62
N TYR A 37 -24.93 29.21 -19.66
CA TYR A 37 -24.10 29.76 -18.61
C TYR A 37 -23.50 28.65 -17.73
N SER A 38 -24.30 27.67 -17.30
CA SER A 38 -23.83 26.50 -16.55
C SER A 38 -22.81 25.68 -17.34
N MET A 39 -23.05 25.45 -18.63
CA MET A 39 -22.15 24.71 -19.50
C MET A 39 -20.78 25.40 -19.66
N ILE A 40 -20.79 26.73 -19.85
CA ILE A 40 -19.56 27.55 -19.95
C ILE A 40 -18.85 27.56 -18.61
N ASN A 41 -19.56 27.71 -17.49
CA ASN A 41 -18.97 27.75 -16.17
C ASN A 41 -18.29 26.40 -15.83
N GLN A 42 -18.90 25.27 -16.17
CA GLN A 42 -18.30 23.95 -15.97
C GLN A 42 -16.98 23.76 -16.75
N GLN A 43 -16.86 24.28 -17.95
CA GLN A 43 -15.62 24.25 -18.76
C GLN A 43 -14.49 25.11 -18.19
N LEU A 44 -14.80 26.06 -17.33
CA LEU A 44 -13.82 26.95 -16.70
C LEU A 44 -13.38 26.49 -15.31
N ILE A 45 -13.97 25.41 -14.79
CA ILE A 45 -13.53 24.79 -13.55
C ILE A 45 -12.22 24.04 -13.85
N LYS A 46 -11.16 24.43 -13.18
CA LYS A 46 -9.88 23.72 -13.22
C LYS A 46 -9.79 22.81 -12.03
N THR A 47 -9.39 21.58 -12.26
CA THR A 47 -9.15 20.58 -11.25
C THR A 47 -7.71 20.06 -11.33
N MET A 48 -7.22 19.54 -10.24
CA MET A 48 -5.96 18.82 -10.14
C MET A 48 -6.22 17.52 -9.37
N THR A 49 -5.72 16.40 -9.86
CA THR A 49 -5.74 15.15 -9.10
C THR A 49 -4.45 15.06 -8.30
N VAL A 50 -4.58 14.77 -7.01
CA VAL A 50 -3.42 14.45 -6.16
C VAL A 50 -2.79 13.19 -6.73
N GLY A 51 -1.58 13.32 -7.25
CA GLY A 51 -0.83 12.20 -7.83
C GLY A 51 -0.33 11.27 -6.75
N ALA A 52 0.04 10.06 -7.18
CA ALA A 52 0.93 9.23 -6.39
C ALA A 52 2.24 9.98 -6.17
N GLU A 53 2.70 10.02 -4.96
CA GLU A 53 4.04 10.51 -4.66
C GLU A 53 5.06 9.70 -5.47
N VAL A 54 5.78 10.37 -6.35
CA VAL A 54 7.00 9.81 -6.91
C VAL A 54 8.06 10.02 -5.84
N THR A 55 8.13 9.09 -4.91
CA THR A 55 9.20 9.05 -3.92
C THR A 55 10.39 8.39 -4.60
N ASP A 56 11.50 9.10 -4.69
CA ASP A 56 12.75 8.50 -5.17
C ASP A 56 13.18 7.40 -4.20
N VAL A 57 13.68 6.28 -4.73
CA VAL A 57 14.35 5.26 -3.92
C VAL A 57 15.57 5.91 -3.30
N VAL A 58 15.59 6.01 -1.99
CA VAL A 58 16.70 6.66 -1.30
C VAL A 58 17.76 5.65 -0.89
N TYR A 59 17.33 4.42 -0.61
CA TYR A 59 18.25 3.34 -0.26
C TYR A 59 17.75 1.99 -0.78
N SER A 60 18.65 1.12 -1.23
CA SER A 60 18.36 -0.25 -1.65
C SER A 60 19.47 -1.19 -1.21
N ASP A 61 19.09 -2.25 -0.49
CA ASP A 61 20.00 -3.32 -0.08
C ASP A 61 19.22 -4.61 0.18
N TYR A 62 19.92 -5.68 0.53
CA TYR A 62 19.33 -6.93 0.98
C TYR A 62 18.93 -6.81 2.45
N GLY A 63 17.75 -7.36 2.78
CA GLY A 63 17.25 -7.42 4.14
C GLY A 63 16.95 -8.86 4.56
N PHE A 64 17.35 -9.21 5.78
CA PHE A 64 17.08 -10.51 6.39
C PHE A 64 15.72 -10.48 7.09
N ILE A 65 14.85 -11.42 6.74
CA ILE A 65 13.49 -11.54 7.27
C ILE A 65 13.50 -12.46 8.50
N GLN A 66 12.95 -11.96 9.60
CA GLN A 66 12.73 -12.73 10.81
C GLN A 66 11.23 -12.70 11.15
N ALA A 67 10.65 -13.87 11.23
CA ALA A 67 9.30 -14.11 11.75
C ALA A 67 9.35 -15.11 12.90
N GLU A 68 8.28 -15.25 13.66
CA GLU A 68 8.19 -16.33 14.67
C GLU A 68 7.88 -17.64 13.95
N GLU A 69 8.77 -18.61 14.11
CA GLU A 69 8.71 -19.90 13.45
C GLU A 69 8.63 -21.03 14.49
N SER A 70 7.81 -22.05 14.25
CA SER A 70 7.71 -23.25 15.06
C SER A 70 8.11 -24.46 14.25
N LEU A 71 9.17 -25.15 14.68
CA LEU A 71 9.78 -26.26 13.96
C LEU A 71 9.04 -27.58 14.22
N ILE A 72 8.99 -28.43 13.21
CA ILE A 72 8.42 -29.80 13.29
C ILE A 72 9.53 -30.78 12.98
N THR A 73 9.89 -31.60 13.99
CA THR A 73 10.98 -32.56 13.93
C THR A 73 10.42 -33.98 14.05
N PRO A 74 10.55 -34.83 13.03
CA PRO A 74 10.14 -36.22 13.06
C PRO A 74 10.93 -37.02 14.11
N LYS A 75 10.24 -37.96 14.77
CA LYS A 75 10.85 -38.87 15.72
C LYS A 75 11.41 -40.13 15.07
N THR A 76 10.95 -40.44 13.87
CA THR A 76 11.30 -41.61 13.10
C THR A 76 11.69 -41.20 11.68
N SER A 77 12.64 -41.94 11.10
CA SER A 77 12.99 -41.80 9.69
C SER A 77 12.06 -42.63 8.81
N GLY A 78 11.71 -42.12 7.63
CA GLY A 78 10.86 -42.85 6.71
C GLY A 78 10.33 -41.98 5.58
N THR A 79 9.50 -42.58 4.73
CA THR A 79 8.91 -41.90 3.59
C THR A 79 7.80 -40.95 4.05
N VAL A 80 7.78 -39.76 3.49
CA VAL A 80 6.84 -38.70 3.86
C VAL A 80 5.69 -38.60 2.87
N GLU A 81 4.49 -38.40 3.40
CA GLU A 81 3.31 -37.99 2.66
C GLU A 81 2.85 -36.63 3.20
N LEU A 82 2.83 -35.61 2.32
CA LEU A 82 2.41 -34.26 2.68
C LEU A 82 0.89 -34.18 2.74
N ALA A 83 0.35 -33.62 3.82
CA ALA A 83 -1.07 -33.30 3.98
C ALA A 83 -1.39 -31.84 3.68
N VAL A 84 -0.38 -30.97 3.66
CA VAL A 84 -0.50 -29.53 3.38
C VAL A 84 0.61 -29.12 2.42
N ASP A 85 0.26 -28.32 1.41
CA ASP A 85 1.23 -27.80 0.44
C ASP A 85 2.06 -26.65 1.01
N GLU A 86 3.28 -26.44 0.47
CA GLU A 86 4.15 -25.30 0.75
C GLU A 86 3.39 -23.97 0.64
N GLY A 87 3.63 -23.05 1.58
CA GLY A 87 3.01 -21.72 1.60
C GLY A 87 1.54 -21.70 1.99
N THR A 88 0.94 -22.84 2.36
CA THR A 88 -0.46 -22.95 2.73
C THR A 88 -0.66 -22.71 4.23
N ARG A 89 -1.77 -22.06 4.59
CA ARG A 89 -2.17 -21.87 5.98
C ARG A 89 -2.70 -23.15 6.60
N ALA A 90 -2.19 -23.47 7.79
CA ALA A 90 -2.73 -24.54 8.61
C ALA A 90 -3.13 -24.03 10.00
N PRO A 91 -4.30 -24.43 10.53
CA PRO A 91 -4.65 -24.15 11.91
C PRO A 91 -3.83 -25.04 12.85
N LYS A 92 -3.65 -24.58 14.09
CA LYS A 92 -3.01 -25.39 15.14
C LYS A 92 -3.66 -26.77 15.25
N ASN A 93 -2.84 -27.80 15.42
CA ASN A 93 -3.21 -29.21 15.47
C ASN A 93 -3.78 -29.78 14.15
N HIS A 94 -3.60 -29.10 13.02
CA HIS A 94 -3.86 -29.68 11.71
C HIS A 94 -2.70 -30.58 11.31
N GLU A 95 -2.97 -31.72 10.67
CA GLU A 95 -1.93 -32.61 10.15
C GLU A 95 -1.21 -31.93 9.00
N ILE A 96 0.13 -31.87 9.08
CA ILE A 96 0.99 -31.23 8.07
C ILE A 96 1.58 -32.27 7.14
N PHE A 97 2.08 -33.36 7.70
CA PHE A 97 2.61 -34.51 6.95
C PHE A 97 2.55 -35.76 7.83
N SER A 98 2.73 -36.91 7.23
CA SER A 98 2.92 -38.17 7.94
C SER A 98 4.21 -38.87 7.50
N VAL A 99 4.82 -39.65 8.39
CA VAL A 99 6.03 -40.45 8.14
C VAL A 99 5.70 -41.92 8.24
N THR A 100 5.96 -42.66 7.17
CA THR A 100 5.78 -44.11 7.13
C THR A 100 7.13 -44.79 7.22
N THR A 101 7.31 -45.54 8.30
CA THR A 101 8.48 -46.40 8.54
C THR A 101 8.12 -47.85 8.27
N THR A 102 8.93 -48.57 7.50
CA THR A 102 8.77 -50.00 7.26
C THR A 102 9.89 -50.76 7.94
N ASN A 103 9.56 -51.74 8.77
CA ASN A 103 10.55 -52.61 9.45
C ASN A 103 11.06 -53.71 8.51
N ASP A 104 12.06 -54.47 8.97
CA ASP A 104 12.67 -55.56 8.19
C ASP A 104 11.68 -56.70 7.89
N ASP A 105 10.60 -56.83 8.67
CA ASP A 105 9.54 -57.80 8.47
C ASP A 105 8.47 -57.37 7.45
N GLY A 106 8.62 -56.16 6.90
CA GLY A 106 7.69 -55.57 5.92
C GLY A 106 6.44 -54.96 6.53
N GLU A 107 6.37 -54.80 7.86
CA GLU A 107 5.28 -54.09 8.50
C GLU A 107 5.52 -52.56 8.45
N SER A 108 4.52 -51.83 8.01
CA SER A 108 4.59 -50.37 7.92
C SER A 108 3.81 -49.70 9.06
N LYS A 109 4.39 -48.67 9.64
CA LYS A 109 3.76 -47.81 10.65
C LYS A 109 3.81 -46.37 10.16
N THR A 110 2.64 -45.72 10.10
CA THR A 110 2.53 -44.30 9.75
C THR A 110 2.30 -43.46 11.03
N GLU A 111 3.06 -42.39 11.17
CA GLU A 111 2.97 -41.44 12.29
C GLU A 111 2.68 -40.03 11.74
N PRO A 112 1.55 -39.41 12.09
CA PRO A 112 1.21 -38.06 11.65
C PRO A 112 1.90 -37.00 12.49
N TYR A 113 2.25 -35.86 11.84
CA TYR A 113 2.84 -34.67 12.46
C TYR A 113 1.94 -33.47 12.25
N TYR A 114 1.74 -32.70 13.32
CA TYR A 114 0.73 -31.66 13.40
C TYR A 114 1.35 -30.28 13.58
N ALA A 115 0.65 -29.24 13.10
CA ALA A 115 1.03 -27.85 13.32
C ALA A 115 1.07 -27.50 14.80
N PRO A 116 2.20 -27.05 15.36
CA PRO A 116 2.30 -26.65 16.76
C PRO A 116 1.59 -25.32 17.05
N ILE A 117 1.51 -24.45 16.06
CA ILE A 117 0.80 -23.16 16.05
C ILE A 117 -0.08 -23.05 14.80
N SER A 118 -0.94 -22.03 14.72
CA SER A 118 -1.61 -21.65 13.46
C SER A 118 -0.67 -20.75 12.67
N GLY A 119 -0.52 -20.98 11.37
CA GLY A 119 0.39 -20.19 10.54
C GLY A 119 0.56 -20.76 9.14
N VAL A 120 1.58 -20.29 8.44
CA VAL A 120 1.96 -20.70 7.09
C VAL A 120 2.97 -21.84 7.19
N VAL A 121 2.70 -22.93 6.47
CA VAL A 121 3.58 -24.12 6.43
C VAL A 121 4.72 -23.89 5.44
N SER A 122 5.94 -24.22 5.84
CA SER A 122 7.09 -24.24 4.95
C SER A 122 7.96 -25.48 5.18
N TYR A 123 8.40 -26.08 4.09
CA TYR A 123 9.35 -27.19 4.06
C TYR A 123 10.78 -26.72 3.72
N HIS A 124 10.97 -25.41 3.55
CA HIS A 124 12.27 -24.78 3.38
C HIS A 124 12.90 -24.53 4.74
N ILE A 125 13.94 -25.29 5.07
CA ILE A 125 14.71 -25.17 6.30
C ILE A 125 16.09 -24.66 5.92
N ASP A 126 16.40 -23.45 6.38
CA ASP A 126 17.60 -22.70 5.99
C ASP A 126 18.66 -22.61 7.11
N GLY A 127 18.33 -23.06 8.32
CA GLY A 127 19.23 -23.05 9.48
C GLY A 127 19.21 -21.76 10.29
N TYR A 128 18.42 -20.76 9.86
CA TYR A 128 18.31 -19.45 10.53
C TYR A 128 17.02 -19.30 11.37
N GLU A 129 16.25 -20.36 11.54
CA GLU A 129 14.90 -20.33 12.12
C GLU A 129 14.88 -19.86 13.59
N ASN A 130 15.96 -20.05 14.31
CA ASN A 130 16.09 -19.68 15.73
C ASN A 130 16.85 -18.36 15.93
N MET A 131 17.29 -17.69 14.87
CA MET A 131 18.01 -16.43 14.96
C MET A 131 17.03 -15.29 15.23
N SER A 132 17.27 -14.55 16.30
CA SER A 132 16.48 -13.37 16.69
C SER A 132 17.32 -12.25 17.29
N ASP A 133 18.59 -12.53 17.61
CA ASP A 133 19.51 -11.55 18.17
C ASP A 133 20.12 -10.72 17.05
N ILE A 134 20.01 -9.39 17.15
CA ILE A 134 20.56 -8.46 16.19
C ILE A 134 22.08 -8.60 16.03
N ASP A 135 22.77 -8.95 17.12
CA ASP A 135 24.24 -9.12 17.11
C ASP A 135 24.68 -10.39 16.37
N GLU A 136 23.84 -11.43 16.31
CA GLU A 136 24.10 -12.63 15.51
C GLU A 136 23.80 -12.39 14.02
N ILE A 137 22.71 -11.67 13.73
CA ILE A 137 22.24 -11.44 12.35
C ILE A 137 23.11 -10.43 11.60
N LYS A 138 23.66 -9.40 12.28
CA LYS A 138 24.45 -8.34 11.64
C LYS A 138 25.73 -8.82 10.93
N ASP A 139 26.25 -9.99 11.33
CA ASP A 139 27.49 -10.53 10.77
C ASP A 139 27.24 -11.52 9.60
N LEU A 140 25.97 -11.77 9.22
CA LEU A 140 25.61 -12.63 8.10
C LEU A 140 25.84 -11.94 6.75
N ASP A 141 26.20 -12.74 5.76
CA ASP A 141 26.26 -12.31 4.36
C ASP A 141 24.87 -12.45 3.71
N PHE A 142 24.05 -11.40 3.81
CA PHE A 142 22.71 -11.41 3.24
C PHE A 142 22.68 -11.65 1.73
N ARG A 143 23.65 -11.11 1.03
CA ARG A 143 23.74 -11.28 -0.42
C ARG A 143 24.04 -12.73 -0.78
N GLY A 144 24.98 -13.36 -0.07
CA GLY A 144 25.29 -14.79 -0.27
C GLY A 144 24.06 -15.68 0.03
N ILE A 145 23.37 -15.45 1.14
CA ILE A 145 22.12 -16.16 1.49
C ILE A 145 21.04 -15.98 0.42
N TYR A 146 20.89 -14.74 -0.11
CA TYR A 146 19.94 -14.46 -1.18
C TYR A 146 20.29 -15.23 -2.46
N GLU A 147 21.56 -15.19 -2.89
CA GLU A 147 22.02 -15.87 -4.10
C GLU A 147 21.79 -17.39 -3.98
N ASP A 148 22.09 -18.00 -2.83
CA ASP A 148 21.88 -19.43 -2.57
C ASP A 148 20.39 -19.81 -2.58
N THR A 149 19.53 -18.98 -2.00
CA THR A 149 18.11 -19.33 -1.80
C THR A 149 17.27 -18.97 -3.02
N PHE A 150 17.46 -17.80 -3.60
CA PHE A 150 16.59 -17.25 -4.64
C PHE A 150 17.01 -17.71 -6.04
N THR A 151 18.31 -17.79 -6.33
CA THR A 151 18.82 -18.16 -7.65
C THR A 151 18.94 -19.66 -7.87
N GLU A 152 19.21 -20.44 -6.82
CA GLU A 152 19.34 -21.90 -6.88
C GLU A 152 18.06 -22.64 -6.52
N GLY A 153 16.98 -21.92 -6.17
CA GLY A 153 15.66 -22.46 -5.85
C GLY A 153 15.54 -23.02 -4.42
N GLY A 154 16.55 -22.80 -3.58
CA GLY A 154 16.59 -23.24 -2.18
C GLY A 154 16.34 -24.75 -1.98
N GLU A 155 16.96 -25.35 -1.00
CA GLU A 155 16.66 -26.74 -0.66
C GLU A 155 15.31 -26.87 0.03
N THR A 156 14.37 -27.66 -0.55
CA THR A 156 13.12 -28.02 0.10
C THR A 156 13.18 -29.45 0.62
N ASN A 157 12.52 -29.70 1.75
CA ASN A 157 12.32 -31.04 2.28
C ASN A 157 11.06 -31.72 1.71
N ALA A 158 10.22 -31.00 0.96
CA ALA A 158 8.94 -31.51 0.45
C ALA A 158 9.05 -32.82 -0.35
N ASP A 159 10.16 -33.04 -1.05
CA ASP A 159 10.43 -34.21 -1.86
C ASP A 159 11.42 -35.20 -1.24
N LYS A 160 11.79 -34.99 0.06
CA LYS A 160 12.77 -35.81 0.76
C LYS A 160 12.11 -36.74 1.79
N ASP A 161 12.76 -37.87 2.06
CA ASP A 161 12.41 -38.70 3.22
C ASP A 161 12.75 -37.98 4.52
N ALA A 162 11.98 -38.25 5.56
CA ALA A 162 12.25 -37.72 6.91
C ALA A 162 13.41 -38.43 7.56
N VAL A 163 14.25 -37.67 8.26
CA VAL A 163 15.33 -38.20 9.13
C VAL A 163 14.97 -37.90 10.57
N ALA A 164 15.02 -38.93 11.41
CA ALA A 164 14.69 -38.81 12.83
C ALA A 164 15.62 -37.80 13.54
N GLY A 165 15.03 -36.82 14.21
CA GLY A 165 15.75 -35.76 14.92
C GLY A 165 16.17 -34.56 14.08
N GLU A 166 16.00 -34.58 12.76
CA GLU A 166 16.22 -33.44 11.89
C GLU A 166 14.90 -32.66 11.68
N VAL A 167 15.00 -31.35 11.53
CA VAL A 167 13.81 -30.52 11.23
C VAL A 167 13.33 -30.80 9.81
N TYR A 168 12.06 -31.11 9.66
CA TYR A 168 11.47 -31.41 8.37
C TYR A 168 10.61 -30.27 7.81
N ALA A 169 9.86 -29.61 8.68
CA ALA A 169 8.98 -28.50 8.33
C ALA A 169 8.96 -27.44 9.43
N LYS A 170 8.48 -26.27 9.09
CA LYS A 170 8.20 -25.18 10.03
C LYS A 170 6.83 -24.60 9.79
N VAL A 171 6.26 -23.97 10.82
CA VAL A 171 5.03 -23.17 10.72
C VAL A 171 5.37 -21.75 11.15
N ILE A 172 5.13 -20.80 10.26
CA ILE A 172 5.44 -19.38 10.43
C ILE A 172 4.19 -18.67 10.95
N ASP A 173 4.29 -18.01 12.11
CA ASP A 173 3.17 -17.26 12.68
C ASP A 173 2.91 -15.97 11.88
N ASN A 174 1.93 -16.01 10.99
CA ASN A 174 1.56 -14.87 10.13
C ASN A 174 0.63 -13.86 10.81
N LEU A 175 0.29 -14.05 12.08
CA LEU A 175 -0.48 -13.10 12.88
C LEU A 175 0.42 -12.21 13.74
N LYS A 176 1.67 -12.63 13.95
CA LYS A 176 2.67 -11.83 14.63
C LYS A 176 3.40 -10.91 13.66
N ARG A 177 4.04 -9.90 14.25
CA ARG A 177 4.84 -8.94 13.49
C ARG A 177 6.11 -9.61 12.98
N ALA A 178 6.38 -9.45 11.70
CA ALA A 178 7.66 -9.79 11.09
C ALA A 178 8.63 -8.61 11.19
N TYR A 179 9.91 -8.91 11.12
CA TYR A 179 11.00 -7.94 11.14
C TYR A 179 11.87 -8.11 9.91
N ILE A 180 12.47 -7.01 9.48
CA ILE A 180 13.56 -7.02 8.51
C ILE A 180 14.79 -6.39 9.14
N TYR A 181 15.94 -7.03 8.96
CA TYR A 181 17.22 -6.50 9.39
C TYR A 181 17.98 -6.00 8.17
N MET A 182 18.47 -4.77 8.23
CA MET A 182 19.18 -4.12 7.13
C MET A 182 20.39 -3.38 7.65
N SER A 183 21.39 -3.24 6.78
CA SER A 183 22.61 -2.48 7.04
C SER A 183 22.62 -1.24 6.15
N CYS A 184 23.04 -0.09 6.68
CA CYS A 184 23.17 1.16 5.94
C CYS A 184 24.53 1.80 6.23
N THR A 185 25.06 2.62 5.30
CA THR A 185 26.25 3.42 5.56
C THR A 185 25.87 4.63 6.42
N THR A 186 26.79 5.11 7.25
CA THR A 186 26.57 6.31 8.07
C THR A 186 26.41 7.60 7.24
N GLU A 187 26.77 7.57 5.96
CA GLU A 187 26.57 8.69 5.01
C GLU A 187 25.14 8.72 4.45
N ASP A 188 24.47 7.56 4.36
CA ASP A 188 23.09 7.41 3.88
C ASP A 188 22.07 7.29 5.05
N ASN A 189 22.44 7.84 6.20
CA ASN A 189 21.82 7.59 7.51
C ASN A 189 20.45 8.26 7.72
N SER A 190 19.95 9.05 6.77
CA SER A 190 18.70 9.82 6.97
C SER A 190 17.45 8.98 7.24
N PHE A 191 17.52 7.63 7.05
CA PHE A 191 16.41 6.71 7.32
C PHE A 191 16.44 6.05 8.69
N PHE A 192 17.61 6.01 9.32
CA PHE A 192 17.82 5.24 10.55
C PHE A 192 18.43 6.11 11.64
N ASP A 193 18.01 7.38 11.72
CA ASP A 193 18.56 8.33 12.68
C ASP A 193 18.13 8.00 14.10
N GLU A 194 16.87 7.62 14.29
CA GLU A 194 16.31 7.37 15.63
C GLU A 194 15.40 6.13 15.64
N GLU A 195 15.33 5.46 16.79
CA GLU A 195 14.31 4.46 17.05
C GLU A 195 12.91 5.09 16.99
N GLY A 196 12.01 4.48 16.24
CA GLY A 196 10.67 4.99 15.96
C GLY A 196 10.51 5.63 14.58
N ASP A 197 11.59 5.85 13.84
CA ASP A 197 11.51 6.34 12.46
C ASP A 197 10.69 5.39 11.59
N THR A 198 9.85 5.98 10.75
CA THR A 198 8.93 5.22 9.91
C THR A 198 9.10 5.59 8.44
N PHE A 199 9.18 4.60 7.59
CA PHE A 199 9.34 4.76 6.14
C PHE A 199 8.57 3.68 5.39
N ARG A 200 8.46 3.86 4.07
CA ARG A 200 7.90 2.83 3.18
C ARG A 200 9.01 1.92 2.69
N ILE A 201 8.70 0.63 2.62
CA ILE A 201 9.58 -0.40 2.06
C ILE A 201 8.84 -1.06 0.90
N ARG A 202 9.51 -1.19 -0.23
CA ARG A 202 9.08 -1.98 -1.37
C ARG A 202 10.01 -3.16 -1.55
N PHE A 203 9.43 -4.28 -1.92
CA PHE A 203 10.10 -5.52 -2.28
C PHE A 203 9.84 -5.79 -3.77
N PRO A 204 10.73 -5.32 -4.69
CA PRO A 204 10.44 -5.32 -6.12
C PRO A 204 10.14 -6.68 -6.70
N GLU A 205 10.88 -7.70 -6.25
CA GLU A 205 10.77 -9.07 -6.77
C GLU A 205 9.49 -9.76 -6.35
N LEU A 206 8.96 -9.40 -5.19
CA LEU A 206 7.68 -9.93 -4.68
C LEU A 206 6.49 -9.06 -5.08
N ASN A 207 6.75 -7.92 -5.74
CA ASN A 207 5.72 -6.90 -6.05
C ASN A 207 4.89 -6.51 -4.82
N GLU A 208 5.56 -6.36 -3.69
CA GLU A 208 4.95 -6.07 -2.39
C GLU A 208 5.53 -4.78 -1.80
N GLN A 209 4.73 -4.09 -1.00
CA GLN A 209 5.15 -2.91 -0.26
C GLN A 209 4.47 -2.86 1.11
N THR A 210 5.19 -2.33 2.10
CA THR A 210 4.67 -2.14 3.46
C THR A 210 5.32 -0.92 4.11
N THR A 211 4.99 -0.66 5.37
CA THR A 211 5.69 0.32 6.20
C THR A 211 6.70 -0.38 7.09
N GLY A 212 7.84 0.27 7.34
CA GLY A 212 8.83 -0.13 8.32
C GLY A 212 8.90 0.88 9.46
N THR A 213 9.11 0.41 10.68
CA THR A 213 9.40 1.23 11.85
C THR A 213 10.69 0.72 12.48
N VAL A 214 11.67 1.60 12.68
CA VAL A 214 12.93 1.25 13.34
C VAL A 214 12.68 0.91 14.80
N GLU A 215 13.02 -0.31 15.23
CA GLU A 215 12.90 -0.73 16.64
C GLU A 215 14.23 -0.74 17.38
N GLU A 216 15.32 -1.05 16.69
CA GLU A 216 16.63 -1.16 17.30
C GLU A 216 17.71 -0.78 16.28
N ILE A 217 18.71 -0.04 16.74
CA ILE A 217 19.85 0.40 15.95
C ILE A 217 21.14 -0.02 16.64
N THR A 218 22.06 -0.64 15.91
CA THR A 218 23.39 -1.01 16.41
C THR A 218 24.47 -0.62 15.40
N SER A 219 25.71 -0.49 15.87
CA SER A 219 26.85 -0.22 15.00
C SER A 219 27.35 -1.51 14.34
N GLN A 220 27.67 -1.41 13.05
CA GLN A 220 28.34 -2.47 12.29
C GLN A 220 29.69 -1.95 11.78
N GLY A 221 30.72 -2.03 12.62
CA GLY A 221 32.03 -1.42 12.37
C GLY A 221 31.99 0.11 12.48
N ASP A 222 32.95 0.79 11.84
CA ASP A 222 33.17 2.24 12.01
C ASP A 222 32.30 3.10 11.07
N SER A 223 31.72 2.52 10.01
CA SER A 223 31.06 3.28 8.94
C SER A 223 29.67 2.76 8.55
N ARG A 224 29.15 1.77 9.26
CA ARG A 224 27.83 1.20 9.00
C ARG A 224 27.00 1.15 10.27
N ILE A 225 25.71 1.31 10.10
CA ILE A 225 24.70 1.00 11.11
C ILE A 225 23.89 -0.20 10.64
N PHE A 226 23.36 -0.93 11.61
CA PHE A 226 22.55 -2.11 11.39
C PHE A 226 21.24 -1.95 12.17
N CYS A 227 20.12 -2.14 11.50
CA CYS A 227 18.82 -1.84 12.06
C CYS A 227 17.91 -3.05 12.04
N LYS A 228 17.16 -3.21 13.13
CA LYS A 228 15.98 -4.05 13.22
C LYS A 228 14.74 -3.21 12.95
N ILE A 229 14.00 -3.55 11.94
CA ILE A 229 12.86 -2.80 11.44
C ILE A 229 11.62 -3.67 11.57
N ALA A 230 10.63 -3.19 12.31
CA ALA A 230 9.33 -3.84 12.42
C ALA A 230 8.52 -3.57 11.16
N LEU A 231 8.04 -4.62 10.51
CA LEU A 231 7.23 -4.52 9.30
C LEU A 231 5.76 -4.31 9.63
N GLY A 232 5.07 -3.54 8.80
CA GLY A 232 3.62 -3.53 8.71
C GLY A 232 3.08 -4.86 8.17
N PRO A 233 1.80 -4.93 7.78
CA PRO A 233 1.23 -6.13 7.20
C PRO A 233 1.98 -6.54 5.93
N VAL A 234 2.29 -7.84 5.83
CA VAL A 234 2.95 -8.48 4.69
C VAL A 234 2.19 -9.75 4.29
N SER A 235 2.38 -10.21 3.05
CA SER A 235 1.74 -11.41 2.55
C SER A 235 2.35 -12.70 3.15
N GLU A 236 1.64 -13.79 3.00
CA GLU A 236 2.12 -15.10 3.41
C GLU A 236 3.33 -15.55 2.57
N THR A 237 3.30 -15.24 1.28
CA THR A 237 4.42 -15.51 0.36
C THR A 237 5.68 -14.73 0.75
N PHE A 238 5.54 -13.51 1.27
CA PHE A 238 6.67 -12.75 1.79
C PHE A 238 7.37 -13.48 2.94
N LEU A 239 6.59 -14.03 3.88
CA LEU A 239 7.10 -14.68 5.08
C LEU A 239 7.88 -15.98 4.82
N THR A 240 7.75 -16.58 3.65
CA THR A 240 8.51 -17.79 3.28
C THR A 240 9.92 -17.47 2.76
N ASN A 241 10.26 -16.20 2.54
CA ASN A 241 11.59 -15.77 2.13
C ASN A 241 12.46 -15.42 3.34
N ARG A 242 13.75 -15.76 3.32
CA ARG A 242 14.71 -15.43 4.37
C ARG A 242 15.43 -14.11 4.11
N VAL A 243 15.83 -13.88 2.88
CA VAL A 243 16.47 -12.64 2.46
C VAL A 243 15.78 -12.12 1.20
N VAL A 244 15.51 -10.83 1.16
CA VAL A 244 14.85 -10.14 0.05
C VAL A 244 15.59 -8.86 -0.29
N GLN A 245 15.50 -8.43 -1.55
CA GLN A 245 15.92 -7.09 -1.93
C GLN A 245 14.83 -6.10 -1.46
N ALA A 246 15.25 -5.09 -0.72
CA ALA A 246 14.38 -4.04 -0.19
C ALA A 246 14.80 -2.67 -0.69
N GLU A 247 13.83 -1.85 -1.07
CA GLU A 247 13.99 -0.45 -1.44
C GLU A 247 13.27 0.40 -0.41
N LEU A 248 13.99 1.33 0.19
CA LEU A 248 13.48 2.24 1.20
C LEU A 248 13.10 3.58 0.57
N TYR A 249 11.93 4.07 0.97
CA TYR A 249 11.38 5.36 0.57
C TYR A 249 11.15 6.19 1.82
N GLU A 250 11.66 7.40 1.82
CA GLU A 250 11.31 8.34 2.86
C GLU A 250 9.80 8.61 2.80
N VAL A 251 9.11 8.50 3.93
CA VAL A 251 7.78 9.08 4.06
C VAL A 251 7.97 10.58 4.21
N GLN A 252 8.35 11.26 3.12
CA GLN A 252 8.17 12.70 3.10
C GLN A 252 6.68 12.93 3.32
N THR A 253 6.36 13.78 4.26
CA THR A 253 5.01 14.33 4.36
C THR A 253 4.79 15.04 3.04
N ALA A 254 4.09 14.36 2.11
CA ALA A 254 3.85 14.94 0.80
C ALA A 254 3.23 16.29 1.03
N THR A 255 3.81 17.29 0.43
CA THR A 255 3.28 18.63 0.47
C THR A 255 2.54 18.91 -0.82
N LEU A 256 1.43 19.59 -0.70
CA LEU A 256 0.62 20.01 -1.81
C LEU A 256 0.92 21.47 -2.09
N ASP A 257 1.59 21.76 -3.20
CA ASP A 257 1.88 23.13 -3.61
C ASP A 257 0.72 23.69 -4.45
N LEU A 258 -0.09 24.56 -3.87
CA LEU A 258 -1.27 25.15 -4.45
C LEU A 258 -1.11 26.65 -4.67
N SER A 259 -1.88 27.22 -5.63
CA SER A 259 -2.09 28.67 -5.64
C SER A 259 -2.89 29.09 -4.40
N LYS A 260 -2.56 30.22 -3.81
CA LYS A 260 -3.32 30.80 -2.70
C LYS A 260 -4.79 31.01 -3.07
N ASP A 261 -5.09 31.27 -4.35
CA ASP A 261 -6.44 31.42 -4.88
C ASP A 261 -7.27 30.12 -4.86
N SER A 262 -6.64 28.97 -4.64
CA SER A 262 -7.30 27.67 -4.50
C SER A 262 -7.77 27.38 -3.09
N LEU A 263 -7.32 28.15 -2.09
CA LEU A 263 -7.76 28.00 -0.71
C LEU A 263 -9.13 28.62 -0.46
N VAL A 264 -9.90 27.95 0.37
CA VAL A 264 -11.20 28.40 0.86
C VAL A 264 -11.21 28.33 2.38
N TYR A 265 -11.53 29.45 3.02
CA TYR A 265 -11.62 29.47 4.49
C TYR A 265 -13.07 29.24 4.92
N SER A 266 -13.27 28.28 5.82
CA SER A 266 -14.56 28.01 6.47
C SER A 266 -14.34 27.99 7.98
N ASP A 267 -15.12 28.79 8.72
CA ASP A 267 -15.05 28.93 10.18
C ASP A 267 -13.64 29.26 10.73
N GLY A 268 -12.80 29.90 9.89
CA GLY A 268 -11.43 30.29 10.25
C GLY A 268 -10.38 29.20 9.94
N GLU A 269 -10.77 28.07 9.42
CA GLU A 269 -9.88 26.99 8.98
C GLU A 269 -9.64 27.07 7.48
N ALA A 270 -8.39 26.83 7.05
CA ALA A 270 -8.01 26.73 5.67
C ALA A 270 -8.44 25.37 5.09
N GLY A 271 -8.93 25.37 3.87
CA GLY A 271 -9.34 24.15 3.18
C GLY A 271 -9.33 24.32 1.69
N VAL A 272 -9.66 23.27 0.99
CA VAL A 272 -9.84 23.23 -0.47
C VAL A 272 -11.18 22.60 -0.81
N TYR A 273 -11.70 22.89 -2.00
CA TYR A 273 -12.80 22.11 -2.52
C TYR A 273 -12.28 20.86 -3.21
N ILE A 274 -12.85 19.71 -2.84
CA ILE A 274 -12.57 18.41 -3.45
C ILE A 274 -13.80 17.91 -4.21
N VAL A 275 -13.59 17.09 -5.24
CA VAL A 275 -14.66 16.41 -5.98
C VAL A 275 -14.65 14.94 -5.61
N SER A 276 -15.71 14.48 -4.96
CA SER A 276 -15.91 13.08 -4.61
C SER A 276 -17.22 12.59 -5.18
N GLY A 277 -17.19 11.52 -6.00
CA GLY A 277 -18.38 11.03 -6.71
C GLY A 277 -19.03 12.07 -7.63
N GLY A 278 -18.27 13.03 -8.14
CA GLY A 278 -18.76 14.12 -8.96
C GLY A 278 -19.39 15.29 -8.19
N ILE A 279 -19.37 15.28 -6.87
CA ILE A 279 -19.95 16.32 -6.01
C ILE A 279 -18.82 17.08 -5.31
N VAL A 280 -18.93 18.42 -5.30
CA VAL A 280 -17.99 19.32 -4.62
C VAL A 280 -18.26 19.30 -3.11
N SER A 281 -17.21 19.12 -2.32
CA SER A 281 -17.24 19.29 -0.87
C SER A 281 -16.01 20.04 -0.40
N TRP A 282 -16.13 20.71 0.75
CA TRP A 282 -15.00 21.36 1.41
C TRP A 282 -14.21 20.35 2.25
N GLN A 283 -12.88 20.43 2.17
CA GLN A 283 -11.95 19.60 2.94
C GLN A 283 -10.90 20.49 3.61
N ALA A 284 -10.77 20.40 4.93
CA ALA A 284 -9.71 21.09 5.65
C ALA A 284 -8.33 20.62 5.20
N VAL A 285 -7.38 21.56 5.10
CA VAL A 285 -5.95 21.30 4.87
C VAL A 285 -5.12 22.10 5.86
N LYS A 286 -4.03 21.48 6.30
CA LYS A 286 -3.07 22.17 7.17
C LYS A 286 -2.05 22.90 6.30
N VAL A 287 -2.00 24.22 6.42
CA VAL A 287 -1.00 25.05 5.74
C VAL A 287 0.33 24.92 6.49
N LEU A 288 1.39 24.59 5.75
CA LEU A 288 2.76 24.42 6.25
C LEU A 288 3.60 25.67 6.02
N ASP A 289 3.50 26.24 4.80
CA ASP A 289 4.19 27.50 4.43
C ASP A 289 3.36 28.32 3.44
N GLU A 290 3.55 29.63 3.46
CA GLU A 290 2.99 30.58 2.49
C GLU A 290 4.09 31.48 1.94
N SER A 291 4.31 31.42 0.63
CA SER A 291 5.28 32.28 -0.05
C SER A 291 4.87 32.64 -1.47
N ALA A 292 5.13 33.88 -1.89
CA ALA A 292 4.99 34.37 -3.26
C ALA A 292 3.68 34.01 -3.98
N GLY A 293 2.53 33.94 -3.26
CA GLY A 293 1.22 33.64 -3.83
C GLY A 293 0.93 32.14 -4.00
N ARG A 294 1.82 31.30 -3.47
CA ARG A 294 1.66 29.84 -3.35
C ARG A 294 1.52 29.44 -1.88
N VAL A 295 0.93 28.32 -1.66
CA VAL A 295 0.72 27.76 -0.34
C VAL A 295 1.11 26.28 -0.38
N GLU A 296 1.99 25.93 0.50
CA GLU A 296 2.37 24.56 0.75
C GLU A 296 1.47 23.99 1.86
N CYS A 297 0.73 22.95 1.55
CA CYS A 297 -0.20 22.28 2.46
C CYS A 297 0.22 20.83 2.69
N GLU A 298 -0.20 20.29 3.83
CA GLU A 298 -0.16 18.84 4.04
C GLU A 298 -0.98 18.13 2.95
N THR A 299 -0.46 17.00 2.43
CA THR A 299 -1.09 16.31 1.30
C THR A 299 -2.46 15.72 1.64
N LEU A 300 -3.27 15.56 0.62
CA LEU A 300 -4.51 14.80 0.66
C LEU A 300 -4.27 13.38 0.07
N PRO A 301 -5.15 12.41 0.37
CA PRO A 301 -5.03 11.06 -0.19
C PRO A 301 -4.88 11.05 -1.71
N GLU A 302 -4.05 10.15 -2.21
CA GLU A 302 -3.86 9.92 -3.65
C GLU A 302 -5.21 9.72 -4.36
N GLY A 303 -5.32 10.28 -5.57
CA GLY A 303 -6.57 10.24 -6.35
C GLY A 303 -7.60 11.28 -5.94
N THR A 304 -7.36 12.06 -4.87
CA THR A 304 -8.25 13.19 -4.51
C THR A 304 -8.23 14.25 -5.62
N VAL A 305 -9.39 14.61 -6.11
CA VAL A 305 -9.54 15.67 -7.12
C VAL A 305 -9.80 17.00 -6.43
N ILE A 306 -8.87 17.94 -6.56
CA ILE A 306 -8.94 19.28 -5.96
C ILE A 306 -9.44 20.29 -7.01
N VAL A 307 -10.31 21.21 -6.62
CA VAL A 307 -10.75 22.33 -7.45
C VAL A 307 -9.79 23.51 -7.28
N LEU A 308 -9.09 23.88 -8.35
CA LEU A 308 -8.16 25.02 -8.37
C LEU A 308 -8.83 26.38 -8.56
N THR A 309 -10.12 26.40 -8.92
CA THR A 309 -10.92 27.62 -9.15
C THR A 309 -12.15 27.64 -8.25
N PRO A 310 -11.98 27.74 -6.93
CA PRO A 310 -13.08 27.60 -5.96
C PRO A 310 -14.17 28.66 -6.10
N ASN A 311 -13.85 29.82 -6.66
CA ASN A 311 -14.80 30.90 -6.92
C ASN A 311 -15.86 30.56 -7.99
N ARG A 312 -15.82 29.39 -8.59
CA ARG A 312 -16.74 28.92 -9.65
C ARG A 312 -17.64 27.79 -9.22
N VAL A 313 -17.48 27.31 -7.99
CA VAL A 313 -18.25 26.19 -7.45
C VAL A 313 -18.67 26.49 -6.02
N GLU A 314 -19.72 25.82 -5.60
CA GLU A 314 -20.18 25.80 -4.20
C GLU A 314 -20.27 24.34 -3.72
N PRO A 315 -20.19 24.09 -2.41
CA PRO A 315 -20.43 22.75 -1.86
C PRO A 315 -21.80 22.21 -2.28
N GLY A 316 -21.81 20.99 -2.84
CA GLY A 316 -22.99 20.35 -3.40
C GLY A 316 -23.13 20.48 -4.91
N ASP A 317 -22.32 21.32 -5.57
CA ASP A 317 -22.31 21.40 -7.03
C ASP A 317 -21.84 20.09 -7.67
N VAL A 318 -22.40 19.78 -8.83
CA VAL A 318 -22.01 18.63 -9.64
C VAL A 318 -20.98 19.06 -10.68
N VAL A 319 -19.75 18.55 -10.55
CA VAL A 319 -18.69 18.71 -11.53
C VAL A 319 -18.56 17.41 -12.32
N LYS A 320 -18.77 17.48 -13.63
CA LYS A 320 -18.53 16.32 -14.50
C LYS A 320 -17.03 16.05 -14.52
N GLY A 321 -16.63 14.88 -14.03
CA GLY A 321 -15.25 14.46 -13.96
C GLY A 321 -14.58 14.53 -15.34
N SER A 322 -13.33 14.97 -15.30
CA SER A 322 -12.36 14.81 -16.38
C SER A 322 -11.92 13.36 -16.46
#